data_35b9ef1281a5171b6d06ae2abacaed61
#
_entry.id   35b9ef1281a5171b6d06ae2abacaed61
#
_cell.length_a   1.000
_cell.length_b   1.000
_cell.length_c   1.000
_cell.angle_alpha   90.00
_cell.angle_beta   90.00
_cell.angle_gamma   90.00
#
_symmetry.space_group_name_H-M   'P 1'
#
loop_
_entity.id
_entity.type
_entity.pdbx_description
1 polymer ?
#
loop_
_entity_poly.entity_id
_entity_poly.type
_entity_poly.pdbx_seq_one_letter_code
_entity_poly.pdbx_strand_id
1 'polypeptide(L)'
;MSFKGRIAVTFMAVLVFALASRGWAEGVKVGDPAPKWSGIIGVDDKKHGLDEYAKAKLVAVVFTCNHCPIAVLYEDRLVELQKDYRSKGVRVVAVNVNTIPDDRLEKMKERAKAKKFNFPYLYDESQKMGHDYGAKVTPHVFLLDKDRKVAYIGAVDDNNNAKKVKVKFARDALDALLEGHQPPKTQTEARGCTVKYDK
;
A
#
# COMPACT_ATOMS: atom_id res chain seq x y z
N MET A 1 -68.05 16.68 -41.79
CA MET A 1 -66.65 16.51 -42.21
C MET A 1 -65.80 16.77 -41.01
N SER A 2 -65.23 15.70 -40.38
CA SER A 2 -64.49 15.79 -39.16
C SER A 2 -62.99 15.50 -39.43
N PHE A 3 -62.15 16.50 -39.28
CA PHE A 3 -60.70 16.38 -39.43
C PHE A 3 -60.07 15.97 -38.04
N LYS A 4 -59.66 14.74 -37.96
CA LYS A 4 -58.84 14.27 -36.77
C LYS A 4 -57.36 14.55 -37.06
N GLY A 5 -56.84 15.62 -36.48
CA GLY A 5 -55.36 15.86 -36.42
C GLY A 5 -54.66 14.91 -35.51
N ARG A 6 -53.76 14.12 -36.05
CA ARG A 6 -52.81 13.25 -35.24
C ARG A 6 -51.56 14.08 -34.91
N ILE A 7 -51.38 14.35 -33.62
CA ILE A 7 -50.16 14.98 -33.11
C ILE A 7 -49.14 13.85 -32.94
N ALA A 8 -48.06 13.87 -33.72
CA ALA A 8 -46.90 13.02 -33.56
C ALA A 8 -45.97 13.64 -32.51
N VAL A 9 -45.87 12.99 -31.35
CA VAL A 9 -44.90 13.37 -30.31
C VAL A 9 -43.60 12.65 -30.62
N THR A 10 -42.59 13.40 -31.09
CA THR A 10 -41.25 12.91 -31.35
C THR A 10 -40.48 12.90 -30.01
N PHE A 11 -40.25 11.72 -29.46
CA PHE A 11 -39.36 11.56 -28.31
C PHE A 11 -37.90 11.70 -28.77
N MET A 12 -37.26 12.81 -28.42
CA MET A 12 -35.85 13.03 -28.62
C MET A 12 -35.10 12.40 -27.44
N ALA A 13 -34.52 11.23 -27.67
CA ALA A 13 -33.67 10.56 -26.67
C ALA A 13 -32.35 11.34 -26.52
N VAL A 14 -32.18 12.04 -25.40
CA VAL A 14 -30.93 12.69 -25.06
C VAL A 14 -29.99 11.60 -24.51
N LEU A 15 -29.02 11.20 -25.33
CA LEU A 15 -27.94 10.30 -24.93
C LEU A 15 -26.95 11.09 -24.05
N VAL A 16 -27.07 10.96 -22.73
CA VAL A 16 -26.09 11.54 -21.81
C VAL A 16 -24.83 10.65 -21.83
N PHE A 17 -23.83 11.07 -22.60
CA PHE A 17 -22.48 10.49 -22.49
C PHE A 17 -21.89 10.92 -21.16
N ALA A 18 -21.89 10.02 -20.19
CA ALA A 18 -21.08 10.18 -18.97
C ALA A 18 -19.60 10.08 -19.37
N LEU A 19 -18.95 11.22 -19.53
CA LEU A 19 -17.48 11.32 -19.57
C LEU A 19 -16.96 10.85 -18.22
N ALA A 20 -16.56 9.58 -18.14
CA ALA A 20 -15.78 9.08 -17.04
C ALA A 20 -14.42 9.81 -17.06
N SER A 21 -14.32 10.89 -16.30
CA SER A 21 -13.03 11.51 -15.99
C SER A 21 -12.17 10.44 -15.32
N ARG A 22 -11.13 9.97 -16.00
CA ARG A 22 -10.02 9.23 -15.38
C ARG A 22 -9.26 10.20 -14.47
N GLY A 23 -9.90 10.60 -13.38
CA GLY A 23 -9.20 11.21 -12.27
C GLY A 23 -8.27 10.15 -11.70
N TRP A 24 -7.03 10.50 -11.43
CA TRP A 24 -6.11 9.71 -10.65
C TRP A 24 -6.84 9.34 -9.36
N ALA A 25 -7.02 8.05 -9.12
CA ALA A 25 -7.80 7.60 -7.98
C ALA A 25 -7.14 8.18 -6.72
N GLU A 26 -7.92 8.92 -5.95
CA GLU A 26 -7.56 9.26 -4.58
C GLU A 26 -7.31 7.93 -3.89
N GLY A 27 -6.06 7.66 -3.43
CA GLY A 27 -5.68 6.35 -2.92
C GLY A 27 -6.65 5.80 -1.87
N VAL A 28 -6.47 4.57 -1.45
CA VAL A 28 -7.36 3.89 -0.49
C VAL A 28 -7.50 4.66 0.83
N LYS A 29 -8.66 4.51 1.46
CA LYS A 29 -9.00 5.03 2.78
C LYS A 29 -9.11 3.88 3.78
N VAL A 30 -9.01 4.19 5.06
CA VAL A 30 -9.29 3.22 6.13
C VAL A 30 -10.74 2.73 5.99
N GLY A 31 -10.90 1.41 6.02
CA GLY A 31 -12.18 0.73 5.79
C GLY A 31 -12.38 0.22 4.36
N ASP A 32 -11.66 0.76 3.39
CA ASP A 32 -11.75 0.30 1.99
C ASP A 32 -11.17 -1.12 1.82
N PRO A 33 -11.68 -1.91 0.87
CA PRO A 33 -10.98 -3.11 0.42
C PRO A 33 -9.59 -2.75 -0.12
N ALA A 34 -8.57 -3.51 0.26
CA ALA A 34 -7.22 -3.32 -0.26
C ALA A 34 -7.20 -3.57 -1.78
N PRO A 35 -6.52 -2.74 -2.57
CA PRO A 35 -6.30 -3.00 -3.98
C PRO A 35 -5.64 -4.37 -4.18
N LYS A 36 -6.19 -5.15 -5.10
CA LYS A 36 -5.60 -6.43 -5.49
C LYS A 36 -4.36 -6.19 -6.34
N TRP A 37 -3.33 -6.97 -6.08
CA TRP A 37 -2.11 -6.97 -6.89
C TRP A 37 -1.59 -8.40 -7.06
N SER A 38 -0.96 -8.65 -8.20
CA SER A 38 -0.40 -9.95 -8.55
C SER A 38 0.73 -9.78 -9.58
N GLY A 39 1.61 -10.77 -9.65
CA GLY A 39 2.67 -10.80 -10.66
C GLY A 39 3.81 -9.81 -10.40
N ILE A 40 3.89 -9.20 -9.21
CA ILE A 40 4.96 -8.26 -8.85
C ILE A 40 6.23 -9.06 -8.54
N ILE A 41 7.34 -8.71 -9.20
CA ILE A 41 8.62 -9.41 -9.03
C ILE A 41 9.24 -9.10 -7.66
N GLY A 42 9.69 -10.13 -6.95
CA GLY A 42 10.43 -10.00 -5.70
C GLY A 42 11.93 -10.10 -5.88
N VAL A 43 12.69 -9.71 -4.85
CA VAL A 43 14.15 -9.88 -4.78
C VAL A 43 14.58 -11.35 -4.77
N ASP A 44 13.65 -12.27 -4.62
CA ASP A 44 13.83 -13.72 -4.72
C ASP A 44 13.59 -14.28 -6.15
N ASP A 45 13.45 -13.38 -7.13
CA ASP A 45 13.16 -13.68 -8.54
C ASP A 45 11.80 -14.38 -8.78
N LYS A 46 10.89 -14.31 -7.80
CA LYS A 46 9.53 -14.86 -7.92
C LYS A 46 8.50 -13.76 -8.11
N LYS A 47 7.39 -14.12 -8.74
CA LYS A 47 6.22 -13.25 -8.83
C LYS A 47 5.33 -13.47 -7.63
N HIS A 48 4.95 -12.38 -6.99
CA HIS A 48 4.11 -12.37 -5.79
C HIS A 48 2.75 -11.73 -6.06
N GLY A 49 1.80 -12.09 -5.20
CA GLY A 49 0.44 -11.53 -5.21
C GLY A 49 -0.19 -11.50 -3.82
N LEU A 50 -1.19 -10.65 -3.64
CA LEU A 50 -1.89 -10.53 -2.34
C LEU A 50 -2.50 -11.86 -1.89
N ASP A 51 -2.92 -12.71 -2.82
CA ASP A 51 -3.57 -14.00 -2.53
C ASP A 51 -2.62 -15.00 -1.83
N GLU A 52 -1.29 -14.86 -1.96
CA GLU A 52 -0.31 -15.66 -1.23
C GLU A 52 -0.46 -15.50 0.30
N TYR A 53 -0.99 -14.38 0.72
CA TYR A 53 -1.18 -14.03 2.14
C TYR A 53 -2.58 -14.36 2.65
N ALA A 54 -3.41 -15.12 1.89
CA ALA A 54 -4.79 -15.43 2.24
C ALA A 54 -4.93 -16.05 3.66
N LYS A 55 -3.94 -16.84 4.09
CA LYS A 55 -3.90 -17.46 5.43
C LYS A 55 -3.33 -16.54 6.53
N ALA A 56 -2.80 -15.38 6.19
CA ALA A 56 -2.28 -14.44 7.18
C ALA A 56 -3.44 -13.75 7.90
N LYS A 57 -3.33 -13.57 9.22
CA LYS A 57 -4.30 -12.80 10.00
C LYS A 57 -4.29 -11.33 9.59
N LEU A 58 -3.10 -10.77 9.43
CA LEU A 58 -2.88 -9.37 9.02
C LEU A 58 -1.76 -9.31 7.99
N VAL A 59 -1.82 -8.30 7.10
CA VAL A 59 -0.73 -8.00 6.16
C VAL A 59 -0.32 -6.55 6.33
N ALA A 60 0.97 -6.30 6.53
CA ALA A 60 1.56 -4.97 6.55
C ALA A 60 2.23 -4.71 5.19
N VAL A 61 1.57 -3.97 4.32
CA VAL A 61 2.16 -3.48 3.06
C VAL A 61 2.92 -2.21 3.38
N VAL A 62 4.21 -2.17 3.07
CA VAL A 62 5.08 -1.04 3.38
C VAL A 62 5.76 -0.56 2.11
N PHE A 63 5.35 0.61 1.62
CA PHE A 63 6.07 1.26 0.53
C PHE A 63 7.38 1.83 1.07
N THR A 64 8.49 1.37 0.51
CA THR A 64 9.85 1.75 0.92
C THR A 64 10.77 1.78 -0.30
N CYS A 65 12.02 2.19 -0.14
CA CYS A 65 12.98 2.22 -1.23
C CYS A 65 14.43 2.25 -0.69
N ASN A 66 15.40 2.03 -1.58
CA ASN A 66 16.81 1.97 -1.18
C ASN A 66 17.46 3.35 -1.03
N HIS A 67 17.09 4.31 -1.90
CA HIS A 67 17.77 5.60 -1.98
C HIS A 67 17.35 6.60 -0.90
N CYS A 68 16.15 6.45 -0.32
CA CYS A 68 15.63 7.38 0.67
C CYS A 68 16.35 7.21 2.02
N PRO A 69 17.12 8.19 2.52
CA PRO A 69 17.82 8.06 3.80
C PRO A 69 16.87 7.84 4.97
N ILE A 70 15.64 8.34 4.89
CA ILE A 70 14.64 8.10 5.93
C ILE A 70 14.15 6.65 5.87
N ALA A 71 13.83 6.09 4.68
CA ALA A 71 13.42 4.69 4.55
C ALA A 71 14.50 3.73 5.08
N VAL A 72 15.76 4.02 4.78
CA VAL A 72 16.93 3.25 5.26
C VAL A 72 17.00 3.17 6.79
N LEU A 73 16.63 4.22 7.51
CA LEU A 73 16.59 4.21 8.99
C LEU A 73 15.52 3.27 9.56
N TYR A 74 14.54 2.85 8.75
CA TYR A 74 13.47 1.96 9.17
C TYR A 74 13.69 0.49 8.83
N GLU A 75 14.68 0.14 8.02
CA GLU A 75 14.90 -1.24 7.55
C GLU A 75 15.02 -2.24 8.69
N ASP A 76 15.87 -1.97 9.67
CA ASP A 76 16.08 -2.85 10.83
C ASP A 76 14.79 -2.98 11.66
N ARG A 77 14.00 -1.89 11.78
CA ARG A 77 12.68 -1.91 12.47
C ARG A 77 11.64 -2.75 11.73
N LEU A 78 11.67 -2.77 10.39
CA LEU A 78 10.80 -3.65 9.60
C LEU A 78 11.22 -5.11 9.72
N VAL A 79 12.52 -5.40 9.78
CA VAL A 79 13.06 -6.75 10.04
C VAL A 79 12.59 -7.23 11.42
N GLU A 80 12.73 -6.40 12.46
CA GLU A 80 12.25 -6.70 13.80
C GLU A 80 10.73 -6.87 13.83
N LEU A 81 9.97 -6.00 13.15
CA LEU A 81 8.52 -6.11 13.05
C LEU A 81 8.11 -7.48 12.50
N GLN A 82 8.68 -7.90 11.36
CA GLN A 82 8.37 -9.21 10.78
C GLN A 82 8.78 -10.35 11.70
N LYS A 83 9.94 -10.26 12.37
CA LYS A 83 10.42 -11.27 13.33
C LYS A 83 9.42 -11.44 14.48
N ASP A 84 9.00 -10.34 15.10
CA ASP A 84 8.17 -10.35 16.32
C ASP A 84 6.72 -10.78 16.04
N TYR A 85 6.21 -10.50 14.85
CA TYR A 85 4.80 -10.72 14.52
C TYR A 85 4.55 -11.91 13.60
N ARG A 86 5.59 -12.54 13.04
CA ARG A 86 5.44 -13.68 12.12
C ARG A 86 4.66 -14.84 12.74
N SER A 87 5.00 -15.21 13.97
CA SER A 87 4.32 -16.30 14.71
C SER A 87 2.89 -15.94 15.12
N LYS A 88 2.59 -14.65 15.24
CA LYS A 88 1.24 -14.14 15.52
C LYS A 88 0.33 -14.12 14.28
N GLY A 89 0.85 -14.49 13.11
CA GLY A 89 0.09 -14.55 11.84
C GLY A 89 0.15 -13.28 11.00
N VAL A 90 1.06 -12.34 11.30
CA VAL A 90 1.30 -11.14 10.48
C VAL A 90 2.34 -11.41 9.40
N ARG A 91 2.15 -10.81 8.23
CA ARG A 91 3.14 -10.79 7.15
C ARG A 91 3.44 -9.36 6.76
N VAL A 92 4.72 -9.01 6.77
CA VAL A 92 5.22 -7.76 6.19
C VAL A 92 5.54 -8.00 4.71
N VAL A 93 5.12 -7.09 3.86
CA VAL A 93 5.44 -7.05 2.43
C VAL A 93 5.96 -5.65 2.11
N ALA A 94 7.24 -5.54 1.82
CA ALA A 94 7.84 -4.28 1.40
C ALA A 94 7.71 -4.13 -0.12
N VAL A 95 7.38 -2.92 -0.57
CA VAL A 95 7.17 -2.61 -2.00
C VAL A 95 7.97 -1.36 -2.36
N ASN A 96 8.75 -1.46 -3.42
CA ASN A 96 9.41 -0.33 -4.04
C ASN A 96 8.77 -0.08 -5.43
N VAL A 97 8.39 1.16 -5.66
CA VAL A 97 7.78 1.62 -6.92
C VAL A 97 8.63 2.67 -7.62
N ASN A 98 9.80 3.02 -7.08
CA ASN A 98 10.68 4.00 -7.72
C ASN A 98 11.49 3.34 -8.83
N THR A 99 11.63 4.04 -9.96
CA THR A 99 12.32 3.56 -11.16
C THR A 99 13.75 4.07 -11.32
N ILE A 100 14.23 4.87 -10.36
CA ILE A 100 15.60 5.39 -10.36
C ILE A 100 16.64 4.27 -10.19
N PRO A 101 17.89 4.43 -10.67
CA PRO A 101 18.90 3.37 -10.71
C PRO A 101 19.12 2.63 -9.38
N ASP A 102 19.18 3.35 -8.26
CA ASP A 102 19.44 2.78 -6.93
C ASP A 102 18.26 1.96 -6.37
N ASP A 103 17.08 2.11 -6.95
CA ASP A 103 15.85 1.46 -6.52
C ASP A 103 15.43 0.30 -7.43
N ARG A 104 16.18 0.01 -8.50
CA ARG A 104 15.88 -1.10 -9.41
C ARG A 104 16.15 -2.46 -8.77
N LEU A 105 15.54 -3.48 -9.32
CA LEU A 105 15.50 -4.84 -8.76
C LEU A 105 16.88 -5.38 -8.31
N GLU A 106 17.92 -5.22 -9.14
CA GLU A 106 19.25 -5.72 -8.77
C GLU A 106 19.81 -5.01 -7.53
N LYS A 107 19.62 -3.71 -7.41
CA LYS A 107 20.02 -2.95 -6.21
C LYS A 107 19.18 -3.33 -4.98
N MET A 108 17.90 -3.64 -5.18
CA MET A 108 17.05 -4.17 -4.12
C MET A 108 17.51 -5.53 -3.64
N LYS A 109 17.95 -6.44 -4.53
CA LYS A 109 18.54 -7.75 -4.17
C LYS A 109 19.81 -7.57 -3.32
N GLU A 110 20.74 -6.71 -3.77
CA GLU A 110 21.94 -6.37 -3.01
C GLU A 110 21.59 -5.87 -1.60
N ARG A 111 20.64 -4.93 -1.53
CA ARG A 111 20.18 -4.33 -0.27
C ARG A 111 19.53 -5.35 0.66
N ALA A 112 18.59 -6.13 0.15
CA ALA A 112 17.87 -7.15 0.92
C ALA A 112 18.84 -8.20 1.50
N LYS A 113 19.84 -8.61 0.72
CA LYS A 113 20.90 -9.52 1.19
C LYS A 113 21.75 -8.89 2.28
N ALA A 114 22.25 -7.66 2.08
CA ALA A 114 23.10 -6.95 3.03
C ALA A 114 22.39 -6.70 4.36
N LYS A 115 21.10 -6.36 4.32
CA LYS A 115 20.26 -6.07 5.49
C LYS A 115 19.53 -7.28 6.05
N LYS A 116 19.71 -8.46 5.43
CA LYS A 116 19.09 -9.72 5.85
C LYS A 116 17.56 -9.59 6.00
N PHE A 117 16.92 -9.02 5.00
CA PHE A 117 15.47 -8.88 5.00
C PHE A 117 14.80 -10.25 5.16
N ASN A 118 13.88 -10.35 6.09
CA ASN A 118 13.15 -11.57 6.45
C ASN A 118 11.68 -11.54 5.99
N PHE A 119 11.39 -10.65 5.04
CA PHE A 119 10.10 -10.40 4.41
C PHE A 119 10.28 -10.23 2.89
N PRO A 120 9.25 -10.48 2.08
CA PRO A 120 9.25 -10.17 0.65
C PRO A 120 9.50 -8.68 0.40
N TYR A 121 10.43 -8.39 -0.52
CA TYR A 121 10.70 -7.05 -1.01
C TYR A 121 10.43 -7.02 -2.51
N LEU A 122 9.36 -6.36 -2.92
CA LEU A 122 8.78 -6.41 -4.24
C LEU A 122 9.10 -5.15 -5.02
N TYR A 123 9.39 -5.32 -6.31
CA TYR A 123 9.62 -4.22 -7.25
C TYR A 123 8.43 -4.08 -8.21
N ASP A 124 7.63 -3.06 -8.03
CA ASP A 124 6.56 -2.71 -8.96
C ASP A 124 7.03 -1.59 -9.89
N GLU A 125 7.70 -1.97 -10.97
CA GLU A 125 8.17 -1.05 -12.01
C GLU A 125 7.02 -0.31 -12.68
N SER A 126 5.83 -0.89 -12.70
CA SER A 126 4.64 -0.25 -13.27
C SER A 126 4.10 0.89 -12.43
N GLN A 127 4.52 0.99 -11.16
CA GLN A 127 4.05 1.94 -10.15
C GLN A 127 2.55 1.84 -9.83
N LYS A 128 1.86 0.88 -10.47
CA LYS A 128 0.41 0.73 -10.34
C LYS A 128 -0.01 0.50 -8.88
N MET A 129 0.71 -0.35 -8.16
CA MET A 129 0.42 -0.63 -6.76
C MET A 129 0.57 0.63 -5.90
N GLY A 130 1.61 1.44 -6.16
CA GLY A 130 1.80 2.72 -5.50
C GLY A 130 0.65 3.69 -5.72
N HIS A 131 0.17 3.81 -6.96
CA HIS A 131 -0.98 4.65 -7.31
C HIS A 131 -2.27 4.12 -6.68
N ASP A 132 -2.54 2.82 -6.78
CA ASP A 132 -3.77 2.22 -6.26
C ASP A 132 -3.88 2.38 -4.72
N TYR A 133 -2.78 2.25 -3.99
CA TYR A 133 -2.74 2.48 -2.54
C TYR A 133 -2.66 3.98 -2.19
N GLY A 134 -2.25 4.83 -3.09
CA GLY A 134 -1.99 6.24 -2.83
C GLY A 134 -0.76 6.47 -1.96
N ALA A 135 0.30 5.69 -2.19
CA ALA A 135 1.58 5.85 -1.49
C ALA A 135 2.22 7.20 -1.85
N LYS A 136 2.54 8.03 -0.87
CA LYS A 136 3.06 9.39 -1.09
C LYS A 136 4.53 9.53 -0.75
N VAL A 137 4.99 8.82 0.27
CA VAL A 137 6.36 8.91 0.82
C VAL A 137 6.90 7.52 1.13
N THR A 138 8.18 7.41 1.45
CA THR A 138 8.81 6.18 1.92
C THR A 138 9.56 6.43 3.24
N PRO A 139 9.25 5.64 4.34
CA PRO A 139 8.28 4.54 4.36
C PRO A 139 6.83 5.01 4.52
N HIS A 140 5.87 4.26 3.92
CA HIS A 140 4.43 4.46 4.10
C HIS A 140 3.76 3.11 4.36
N VAL A 141 3.08 2.96 5.48
CA VAL A 141 2.50 1.70 5.96
C VAL A 141 1.01 1.66 5.69
N PHE A 142 0.55 0.50 5.19
CA PHE A 142 -0.87 0.13 5.07
C PHE A 142 -1.07 -1.22 5.76
N LEU A 143 -1.82 -1.26 6.85
CA LEU A 143 -2.16 -2.52 7.50
C LEU A 143 -3.50 -3.01 6.99
N LEU A 144 -3.52 -4.27 6.57
CA LEU A 144 -4.71 -4.96 6.09
C LEU A 144 -5.16 -5.95 7.15
N ASP A 145 -6.46 -5.92 7.46
CA ASP A 145 -7.08 -6.86 8.40
C ASP A 145 -7.27 -8.27 7.79
N LYS A 146 -7.93 -9.16 8.53
CA LYS A 146 -8.22 -10.54 8.10
C LYS A 146 -9.09 -10.60 6.83
N ASP A 147 -9.91 -9.59 6.59
CA ASP A 147 -10.81 -9.47 5.43
C ASP A 147 -10.17 -8.65 4.29
N ARG A 148 -8.88 -8.31 4.43
CA ARG A 148 -8.10 -7.48 3.50
C ARG A 148 -8.70 -6.08 3.33
N LYS A 149 -9.34 -5.55 4.36
CA LYS A 149 -9.67 -4.13 4.43
C LYS A 149 -8.50 -3.37 5.04
N VAL A 150 -8.32 -2.13 4.58
CA VAL A 150 -7.31 -1.23 5.12
C VAL A 150 -7.72 -0.79 6.53
N ALA A 151 -6.96 -1.19 7.54
CA ALA A 151 -7.25 -0.89 8.94
C ALA A 151 -6.38 0.26 9.50
N TYR A 152 -5.22 0.50 8.90
CA TYR A 152 -4.32 1.58 9.27
C TYR A 152 -3.56 2.09 8.06
N ILE A 153 -3.34 3.42 8.01
CA ILE A 153 -2.50 4.10 7.01
C ILE A 153 -1.59 5.09 7.74
N GLY A 154 -0.26 5.02 7.49
CA GLY A 154 0.61 6.05 8.04
C GLY A 154 2.06 5.66 8.27
N ALA A 155 2.64 6.17 9.35
CA ALA A 155 4.04 5.97 9.74
C ALA A 155 4.26 4.63 10.45
N VAL A 156 5.51 4.16 10.47
CA VAL A 156 5.93 3.03 11.29
C VAL A 156 5.86 3.39 12.77
N ASP A 157 6.38 4.56 13.12
CA ASP A 157 6.42 5.13 14.46
C ASP A 157 6.53 6.67 14.39
N ASP A 158 6.69 7.32 15.53
CA ASP A 158 6.69 8.78 15.67
C ASP A 158 8.05 9.45 15.44
N ASN A 159 9.14 8.67 15.24
CA ASN A 159 10.48 9.26 15.13
C ASN A 159 11.43 8.45 14.25
N ASN A 160 12.09 9.11 13.29
CA ASN A 160 13.10 8.48 12.44
C ASN A 160 14.36 8.03 13.22
N ASN A 161 14.66 8.66 14.36
CA ASN A 161 15.69 8.19 15.30
C ASN A 161 15.08 7.13 16.23
N ALA A 162 15.49 5.87 16.07
CA ALA A 162 14.98 4.74 16.84
C ALA A 162 15.09 4.93 18.38
N LYS A 163 16.14 5.64 18.85
CA LYS A 163 16.34 5.92 20.28
C LYS A 163 15.37 6.97 20.85
N LYS A 164 14.68 7.72 19.99
CA LYS A 164 13.74 8.77 20.37
C LYS A 164 12.28 8.38 20.14
N VAL A 165 12.01 7.16 19.68
CA VAL A 165 10.65 6.65 19.46
C VAL A 165 9.91 6.56 20.78
N LYS A 166 8.75 7.21 20.87
CA LYS A 166 7.82 7.18 22.00
C LYS A 166 6.54 6.41 21.67
N VAL A 167 6.09 6.46 20.41
CA VAL A 167 4.84 5.81 19.95
C VAL A 167 5.16 4.93 18.74
N LYS A 168 4.78 3.66 18.83
CA LYS A 168 5.07 2.65 17.79
C LYS A 168 3.82 2.38 16.95
N PHE A 169 3.34 3.37 16.20
CA PHE A 169 2.04 3.38 15.52
C PHE A 169 1.69 2.07 14.81
N ALA A 170 2.58 1.51 13.99
CA ALA A 170 2.29 0.27 13.28
C ALA A 170 2.20 -0.93 14.23
N ARG A 171 3.02 -0.99 15.29
CA ARG A 171 2.96 -2.06 16.29
C ARG A 171 1.70 -1.96 17.13
N ASP A 172 1.38 -0.75 17.62
CA ASP A 172 0.17 -0.51 18.43
C ASP A 172 -1.10 -0.87 17.62
N ALA A 173 -1.10 -0.55 16.32
CA ALA A 173 -2.20 -0.92 15.43
C ALA A 173 -2.26 -2.44 15.18
N LEU A 174 -1.12 -3.12 14.99
CA LEU A 174 -1.07 -4.57 14.83
C LEU A 174 -1.53 -5.31 16.09
N ASP A 175 -1.11 -4.86 17.27
CA ASP A 175 -1.50 -5.49 18.54
C ASP A 175 -3.01 -5.35 18.74
N ALA A 176 -3.59 -4.16 18.56
CA ALA A 176 -5.03 -3.95 18.64
C ALA A 176 -5.82 -4.84 17.66
N LEU A 177 -5.38 -4.90 16.40
CA LEU A 177 -6.05 -5.73 15.37
C LEU A 177 -5.96 -7.22 15.66
N LEU A 178 -4.86 -7.72 16.22
CA LEU A 178 -4.71 -9.12 16.63
C LEU A 178 -5.61 -9.48 17.80
N GLU A 179 -5.94 -8.53 18.67
CA GLU A 179 -6.88 -8.64 19.78
C GLU A 179 -8.35 -8.45 19.35
N GLY A 180 -8.59 -8.11 18.07
CA GLY A 180 -9.93 -7.86 17.53
C GLY A 180 -10.46 -6.45 17.80
N HIS A 181 -9.58 -5.53 18.20
CA HIS A 181 -9.91 -4.14 18.46
C HIS A 181 -9.53 -3.23 17.28
N GLN A 182 -10.14 -2.05 17.23
CA GLN A 182 -9.71 -1.01 16.30
C GLN A 182 -8.37 -0.41 16.76
N PRO A 183 -7.46 -0.05 15.83
CA PRO A 183 -6.23 0.65 16.15
C PRO A 183 -6.49 1.93 16.96
N PRO A 184 -5.66 2.27 17.95
CA PRO A 184 -5.77 3.53 18.71
C PRO A 184 -5.73 4.76 17.80
N LYS A 185 -5.00 4.65 16.70
CA LYS A 185 -4.99 5.60 15.59
C LYS A 185 -5.09 4.79 14.30
N THR A 186 -6.12 5.05 13.52
CA THR A 186 -6.31 4.40 12.20
C THR A 186 -5.54 5.11 11.10
N GLN A 187 -5.13 6.36 11.33
CA GLN A 187 -4.35 7.15 10.38
C GLN A 187 -3.34 8.03 11.10
N THR A 188 -2.12 8.09 10.56
CA THR A 188 -1.04 9.00 11.00
C THR A 188 -0.32 9.58 9.80
N GLU A 189 0.40 10.68 9.99
CA GLU A 189 1.21 11.27 8.95
C GLU A 189 2.48 10.44 8.71
N ALA A 190 2.60 9.81 7.55
CA ALA A 190 3.85 9.18 7.11
C ALA A 190 4.87 10.26 6.71
N ARG A 191 6.13 10.10 7.14
CA ARG A 191 7.21 11.05 6.91
C ARG A 191 8.37 10.35 6.23
N GLY A 192 8.88 10.97 5.16
CA GLY A 192 10.00 10.42 4.40
C GLY A 192 10.17 11.12 3.07
N CYS A 193 10.92 10.51 2.18
CA CYS A 193 11.11 11.03 0.83
C CYS A 193 9.87 10.75 -0.02
N THR A 194 9.48 11.71 -0.84
CA THR A 194 8.37 11.56 -1.79
C THR A 194 8.64 10.41 -2.77
N VAL A 195 7.65 9.58 -3.01
CA VAL A 195 7.68 8.54 -4.05
C VAL A 195 7.93 9.19 -5.40
N LYS A 196 8.83 8.62 -6.20
CA LYS A 196 9.18 9.11 -7.54
C LYS A 196 8.29 8.44 -8.58
N TYR A 197 7.09 8.99 -8.74
CA TYR A 197 6.20 8.56 -9.82
C TYR A 197 6.66 9.15 -11.16
N ASP A 198 6.61 8.32 -12.20
CA ASP A 198 6.83 8.77 -13.57
C ASP A 198 5.67 9.68 -14.01
N LYS A 199 5.97 10.59 -14.94
CA LYS A 199 4.97 11.58 -15.43
C LYS A 199 4.04 10.98 -16.47
#